data_b3284a9070bd2280b5caafa4e316cb08
#
_entry.id   b3284a9070bd2280b5caafa4e316cb08
#
_cell.length_a   1.000
_cell.length_b   1.000
_cell.length_c   1.000
_cell.angle_alpha   90.00
_cell.angle_beta   90.00
_cell.angle_gamma   90.00
#
_symmetry.space_group_name_H-M   'P 1'
#
loop_
_entity.id
_entity.type
_entity.pdbx_description
1 polymer ?
#
loop_
_entity_poly.entity_id
_entity_poly.type
_entity_poly.pdbx_seq_one_letter_code
_entity_poly.pdbx_strand_id
1 'polypeptide(L)'
;MQTNEIEISKKLRQAIRPSRYRHTLGVTDTAVLLAACYGADMEKARIAGLLHDCGKEAASALEHGAVGAKLAKEEYGINDEEILSAICWHTTGRPGMTLLEKIIFVADYIEPCRDGRLPAERLRLLRKTAFQDLDKTVVMILEDTFAFLKSRKTTIDKRSVDTYGYYKELVSGKE
;
A
#
# COMPACT_ATOMS: atom_id res chain seq x y z
N MET A 1 8.72 -19.53 -10.07
CA MET A 1 8.23 -18.37 -9.29
C MET A 1 8.86 -18.30 -7.90
N GLN A 2 8.91 -19.36 -7.08
CA GLN A 2 9.54 -19.32 -5.73
C GLN A 2 11.01 -18.86 -5.71
N THR A 3 11.82 -19.24 -6.70
CA THR A 3 13.23 -18.84 -6.76
C THR A 3 13.40 -17.33 -6.91
N ASN A 4 12.51 -16.68 -7.66
CA ASN A 4 12.56 -15.24 -7.89
C ASN A 4 12.20 -14.44 -6.61
N GLU A 5 11.20 -14.89 -5.82
CA GLU A 5 10.82 -14.25 -4.56
C GLU A 5 11.96 -14.27 -3.52
N ILE A 6 12.63 -15.40 -3.37
CA ILE A 6 13.76 -15.55 -2.43
C ILE A 6 14.89 -14.58 -2.79
N GLU A 7 15.22 -14.47 -4.08
CA GLU A 7 16.25 -13.54 -4.55
C GLU A 7 15.85 -12.08 -4.34
N ILE A 8 14.60 -11.72 -4.65
CA ILE A 8 14.04 -10.38 -4.41
C ILE A 8 14.14 -10.04 -2.93
N SER A 9 13.67 -10.92 -2.07
CA SER A 9 13.66 -10.73 -0.62
C SER A 9 15.08 -10.57 -0.05
N LYS A 10 16.03 -11.39 -0.51
CA LYS A 10 17.44 -11.30 -0.11
C LYS A 10 18.07 -9.97 -0.55
N LYS A 11 17.86 -9.56 -1.80
CA LYS A 11 18.36 -8.29 -2.33
C LYS A 11 17.75 -7.11 -1.59
N LEU A 12 16.44 -7.12 -1.40
CA LEU A 12 15.72 -6.07 -0.68
C LEU A 12 16.21 -5.90 0.77
N ARG A 13 16.42 -7.01 1.49
CA ARG A 13 16.90 -7.00 2.87
C ARG A 13 18.26 -6.30 3.01
N GLN A 14 19.10 -6.33 1.98
CA GLN A 14 20.38 -5.63 1.96
C GLN A 14 20.25 -4.14 1.60
N ALA A 15 19.20 -3.78 0.86
CA ALA A 15 18.98 -2.44 0.33
C ALA A 15 18.23 -1.50 1.30
N ILE A 16 17.48 -2.03 2.27
CA ILE A 16 16.64 -1.24 3.18
C ILE A 16 16.95 -1.53 4.66
N ARG A 17 16.59 -0.59 5.53
CA ARG A 17 16.83 -0.72 6.98
C ARG A 17 16.04 -1.90 7.58
N PRO A 18 16.55 -2.57 8.64
CA PRO A 18 15.88 -3.72 9.26
C PRO A 18 14.45 -3.44 9.75
N SER A 19 14.19 -2.24 10.27
CA SER A 19 12.84 -1.84 10.71
C SER A 19 11.88 -1.71 9.52
N ARG A 20 12.36 -1.20 8.40
CA ARG A 20 11.60 -1.12 7.16
C ARG A 20 11.34 -2.51 6.57
N TYR A 21 12.34 -3.37 6.58
CA TYR A 21 12.16 -4.74 6.12
C TYR A 21 11.09 -5.50 6.91
N ARG A 22 11.03 -5.32 8.24
CA ARG A 22 9.95 -5.90 9.07
C ARG A 22 8.58 -5.37 8.68
N HIS A 23 8.45 -4.06 8.49
CA HIS A 23 7.23 -3.44 7.98
C HIS A 23 6.83 -4.05 6.63
N THR A 24 7.78 -4.14 5.70
CA THR A 24 7.57 -4.72 4.37
C THR A 24 7.04 -6.16 4.45
N LEU A 25 7.57 -7.00 5.35
CA LEU A 25 7.03 -8.35 5.55
C LEU A 25 5.58 -8.31 6.07
N GLY A 26 5.27 -7.44 7.03
CA GLY A 26 3.91 -7.24 7.51
C GLY A 26 2.93 -6.81 6.41
N VAL A 27 3.37 -5.90 5.54
CA VAL A 27 2.59 -5.48 4.35
C VAL A 27 2.38 -6.65 3.39
N THR A 28 3.42 -7.43 3.12
CA THR A 28 3.36 -8.60 2.24
C THR A 28 2.34 -9.62 2.73
N ASP A 29 2.42 -10.00 4.00
CA ASP A 29 1.50 -10.98 4.60
C ASP A 29 0.06 -10.45 4.57
N THR A 30 -0.15 -9.19 4.92
CA THR A 30 -1.48 -8.53 4.89
C THR A 30 -2.04 -8.47 3.46
N ALA A 31 -1.20 -8.13 2.48
CA ALA A 31 -1.60 -8.06 1.07
C ALA A 31 -2.02 -9.44 0.53
N VAL A 32 -1.27 -10.49 0.88
CA VAL A 32 -1.62 -11.88 0.50
C VAL A 32 -2.95 -12.31 1.10
N LEU A 33 -3.21 -11.99 2.38
CA LEU A 33 -4.48 -12.29 3.03
C LEU A 33 -5.65 -11.53 2.39
N LEU A 34 -5.48 -10.25 2.07
CA LEU A 34 -6.49 -9.47 1.35
C LEU A 34 -6.70 -10.02 -0.06
N ALA A 35 -5.64 -10.36 -0.78
CA ALA A 35 -5.73 -10.97 -2.11
C ALA A 35 -6.54 -12.27 -2.09
N ALA A 36 -6.26 -13.15 -1.13
CA ALA A 36 -7.03 -14.38 -0.93
C ALA A 36 -8.52 -14.09 -0.63
N CYS A 37 -8.80 -13.08 0.20
CA CYS A 37 -10.17 -12.70 0.56
C CYS A 37 -10.97 -12.18 -0.65
N TYR A 38 -10.33 -11.41 -1.52
CA TYR A 38 -10.98 -10.76 -2.66
C TYR A 38 -10.80 -11.49 -4.00
N GLY A 39 -10.16 -12.67 -4.01
CA GLY A 39 -9.93 -13.44 -5.22
C GLY A 39 -8.91 -12.81 -6.18
N ALA A 40 -8.00 -11.99 -5.66
CA ALA A 40 -6.88 -11.43 -6.43
C ALA A 40 -5.69 -12.41 -6.49
N ASP A 41 -4.76 -12.14 -7.40
CA ASP A 41 -3.53 -12.94 -7.52
C ASP A 41 -2.61 -12.71 -6.30
N MET A 42 -2.49 -13.76 -5.48
CA MET A 42 -1.69 -13.73 -4.24
C MET A 42 -0.19 -13.59 -4.53
N GLU A 43 0.32 -14.09 -5.65
CA GLU A 43 1.73 -13.96 -6.01
C GLU A 43 2.05 -12.51 -6.43
N LYS A 44 1.16 -11.89 -7.21
CA LYS A 44 1.29 -10.45 -7.51
C LYS A 44 1.21 -9.60 -6.25
N ALA A 45 0.29 -9.92 -5.34
CA ALA A 45 0.15 -9.21 -4.08
C ALA A 45 1.39 -9.35 -3.20
N ARG A 46 1.99 -10.54 -3.17
CA ARG A 46 3.24 -10.83 -2.46
C ARG A 46 4.40 -9.99 -2.99
N ILE A 47 4.62 -10.01 -4.31
CA ILE A 47 5.72 -9.26 -4.94
C ILE A 47 5.52 -7.75 -4.81
N ALA A 48 4.30 -7.26 -5.04
CA ALA A 48 3.99 -5.85 -4.87
C ALA A 48 4.18 -5.40 -3.41
N GLY A 49 3.74 -6.20 -2.43
CA GLY A 49 3.95 -5.96 -1.01
C GLY A 49 5.42 -5.92 -0.61
N LEU A 50 6.24 -6.85 -1.12
CA LEU A 50 7.69 -6.85 -0.88
C LEU A 50 8.37 -5.60 -1.42
N LEU A 51 7.95 -5.09 -2.57
CA LEU A 51 8.63 -4.02 -3.26
C LEU A 51 7.98 -2.64 -3.12
N HIS A 52 6.82 -2.51 -2.44
CA HIS A 52 6.08 -1.24 -2.36
C HIS A 52 6.95 -0.06 -1.89
N ASP A 53 7.81 -0.28 -0.93
CA ASP A 53 8.67 0.75 -0.30
C ASP A 53 10.16 0.65 -0.75
N CYS A 54 10.50 -0.09 -1.83
CA CYS A 54 11.90 -0.22 -2.28
C CYS A 54 12.53 1.10 -2.74
N GLY A 55 11.71 2.10 -3.12
CA GLY A 55 12.14 3.46 -3.46
C GLY A 55 12.29 4.42 -2.28
N LYS A 56 11.96 4.01 -1.06
CA LYS A 56 11.81 4.91 0.10
C LYS A 56 13.09 5.61 0.53
N GLU A 57 14.23 4.97 0.37
CA GLU A 57 15.53 5.56 0.72
C GLU A 57 16.09 6.45 -0.41
N ALA A 58 15.50 6.37 -1.61
CA ALA A 58 15.98 7.08 -2.81
C ALA A 58 15.16 8.32 -3.16
N ALA A 59 13.99 8.55 -2.52
CA ALA A 59 13.08 9.62 -2.92
C ALA A 59 12.28 10.20 -1.75
N SER A 60 11.60 11.33 -2.01
CA SER A 60 10.69 11.96 -1.06
C SER A 60 9.47 11.08 -0.73
N ALA A 61 8.75 11.45 0.34
CA ALA A 61 7.56 10.71 0.78
C ALA A 61 6.46 10.59 -0.29
N LEU A 62 6.40 11.49 -1.25
CA LEU A 62 5.38 11.51 -2.31
C LEU A 62 5.86 10.90 -3.63
N GLU A 63 7.17 10.77 -3.82
CA GLU A 63 7.77 10.30 -5.07
C GLU A 63 8.27 8.87 -4.99
N HIS A 64 8.46 8.33 -3.75
CA HIS A 64 9.05 7.01 -3.57
C HIS A 64 8.25 5.88 -4.23
N GLY A 65 6.93 6.02 -4.42
CA GLY A 65 6.13 5.05 -5.15
C GLY A 65 6.54 4.95 -6.63
N ALA A 66 6.65 6.10 -7.31
CA ALA A 66 7.08 6.13 -8.72
C ALA A 66 8.54 5.68 -8.88
N VAL A 67 9.43 6.12 -7.98
CA VAL A 67 10.83 5.66 -7.95
C VAL A 67 10.91 4.19 -7.62
N GLY A 68 10.09 3.68 -6.70
CA GLY A 68 9.99 2.27 -6.35
C GLY A 68 9.56 1.40 -7.54
N ALA A 69 8.55 1.83 -8.29
CA ALA A 69 8.13 1.13 -9.50
C ALA A 69 9.26 1.04 -10.54
N LYS A 70 10.01 2.13 -10.74
CA LYS A 70 11.19 2.13 -11.61
C LYS A 70 12.27 1.18 -11.11
N LEU A 71 12.61 1.23 -9.83
CA LEU A 71 13.59 0.31 -9.23
C LEU A 71 13.12 -1.15 -9.30
N ALA A 72 11.83 -1.43 -9.07
CA ALA A 72 11.26 -2.76 -9.20
C ALA A 72 11.48 -3.32 -10.61
N LYS A 73 11.32 -2.50 -11.64
CA LYS A 73 11.58 -2.88 -13.03
C LYS A 73 13.07 -3.09 -13.33
N GLU A 74 13.90 -2.11 -13.00
CA GLU A 74 15.31 -2.08 -13.40
C GLU A 74 16.19 -3.00 -12.54
N GLU A 75 15.93 -3.03 -11.21
CA GLU A 75 16.80 -3.73 -10.27
C GLU A 75 16.28 -5.11 -9.86
N TYR A 76 14.96 -5.31 -9.91
CA TYR A 76 14.33 -6.56 -9.48
C TYR A 76 13.69 -7.34 -10.65
N GLY A 77 13.77 -6.80 -11.88
CA GLY A 77 13.30 -7.48 -13.08
C GLY A 77 11.79 -7.64 -13.18
N ILE A 78 11.01 -6.80 -12.48
CA ILE A 78 9.55 -6.85 -12.53
C ILE A 78 9.07 -6.16 -13.79
N ASN A 79 8.37 -6.91 -14.65
CA ASN A 79 7.79 -6.41 -15.90
C ASN A 79 6.26 -6.45 -15.92
N ASP A 80 5.63 -6.92 -14.84
CA ASP A 80 4.18 -6.94 -14.71
C ASP A 80 3.68 -5.54 -14.35
N GLU A 81 2.94 -4.92 -15.27
CA GLU A 81 2.45 -3.54 -15.14
C GLU A 81 1.45 -3.37 -13.98
N GLU A 82 0.72 -4.42 -13.60
CA GLU A 82 -0.20 -4.37 -12.46
C GLU A 82 0.58 -4.29 -11.14
N ILE A 83 1.68 -5.03 -11.00
CA ILE A 83 2.58 -4.95 -9.84
C ILE A 83 3.24 -3.58 -9.79
N LEU A 84 3.79 -3.10 -10.91
CA LEU A 84 4.45 -1.81 -10.99
C LEU A 84 3.48 -0.66 -10.65
N SER A 85 2.25 -0.73 -11.13
CA SER A 85 1.21 0.25 -10.80
C SER A 85 0.84 0.23 -9.33
N ALA A 86 0.69 -0.95 -8.72
CA ALA A 86 0.42 -1.07 -7.28
C ALA A 86 1.55 -0.48 -6.42
N ILE A 87 2.80 -0.69 -6.81
CA ILE A 87 3.97 -0.04 -6.17
C ILE A 87 3.90 1.47 -6.34
N CYS A 88 3.59 1.97 -7.54
CA CYS A 88 3.56 3.40 -7.84
C CYS A 88 2.53 4.15 -7.00
N TRP A 89 1.34 3.60 -6.84
CA TRP A 89 0.19 4.30 -6.27
C TRP A 89 -0.08 3.98 -4.79
N HIS A 90 0.75 3.18 -4.12
CA HIS A 90 0.47 2.74 -2.76
C HIS A 90 0.39 3.86 -1.72
N THR A 91 0.98 5.04 -1.98
CA THR A 91 1.01 6.16 -1.01
C THR A 91 -0.17 7.12 -1.16
N THR A 92 -0.47 7.53 -2.39
CA THR A 92 -1.50 8.56 -2.66
C THR A 92 -2.82 7.95 -3.12
N GLY A 93 -2.77 6.74 -3.63
CA GLY A 93 -3.84 6.19 -4.44
C GLY A 93 -4.02 6.94 -5.75
N ARG A 94 -5.07 6.59 -6.48
CA ARG A 94 -5.61 7.30 -7.65
C ARG A 94 -7.10 7.00 -7.83
N PRO A 95 -7.87 7.84 -8.51
CA PRO A 95 -9.22 7.47 -8.95
C PRO A 95 -9.21 6.15 -9.74
N GLY A 96 -10.15 5.26 -9.45
CA GLY A 96 -10.28 4.00 -10.19
C GLY A 96 -9.11 3.02 -10.00
N MET A 97 -8.55 2.90 -8.80
CA MET A 97 -7.52 1.89 -8.50
C MET A 97 -7.97 0.48 -8.89
N THR A 98 -7.04 -0.31 -9.43
CA THR A 98 -7.23 -1.75 -9.62
C THR A 98 -7.38 -2.45 -8.28
N LEU A 99 -7.81 -3.71 -8.29
CA LEU A 99 -7.93 -4.48 -7.06
C LEU A 99 -6.58 -4.62 -6.34
N LEU A 100 -5.50 -4.89 -7.08
CA LEU A 100 -4.17 -5.01 -6.52
C LEU A 100 -3.66 -3.68 -5.94
N GLU A 101 -3.88 -2.56 -6.61
CA GLU A 101 -3.54 -1.23 -6.09
C GLU A 101 -4.23 -0.94 -4.76
N LYS A 102 -5.53 -1.23 -4.65
CA LYS A 102 -6.27 -1.07 -3.38
C LYS A 102 -5.74 -1.98 -2.28
N ILE A 103 -5.42 -3.22 -2.61
CA ILE A 103 -4.86 -4.20 -1.67
C ILE A 103 -3.55 -3.68 -1.08
N ILE A 104 -2.62 -3.21 -1.91
CA ILE A 104 -1.31 -2.70 -1.44
C ILE A 104 -1.48 -1.40 -0.65
N PHE A 105 -2.29 -0.46 -1.13
CA PHE A 105 -2.61 0.78 -0.42
C PHE A 105 -3.18 0.52 0.98
N VAL A 106 -4.11 -0.42 1.11
CA VAL A 106 -4.74 -0.77 2.39
C VAL A 106 -3.76 -1.56 3.27
N ALA A 107 -3.05 -2.54 2.72
CA ALA A 107 -2.12 -3.39 3.47
C ALA A 107 -1.00 -2.58 4.12
N ASP A 108 -0.41 -1.59 3.42
CA ASP A 108 0.60 -0.68 3.98
C ASP A 108 0.09 0.05 5.23
N TYR A 109 -1.18 0.42 5.25
CA TYR A 109 -1.75 1.19 6.36
C TYR A 109 -2.11 0.34 7.57
N ILE A 110 -2.57 -0.91 7.38
CA ILE A 110 -3.14 -1.74 8.45
C ILE A 110 -2.27 -2.91 8.93
N GLU A 111 -1.07 -3.10 8.35
CA GLU A 111 -0.17 -4.20 8.69
C GLU A 111 0.18 -4.25 10.20
N PRO A 112 0.61 -5.41 10.75
CA PRO A 112 0.79 -5.57 12.21
C PRO A 112 1.76 -4.59 12.88
N CYS A 113 2.84 -4.14 12.19
CA CYS A 113 3.78 -3.17 12.76
C CYS A 113 3.21 -1.75 12.91
N ARG A 114 1.97 -1.53 12.49
CA ARG A 114 1.23 -0.26 12.72
C ARG A 114 0.64 -0.16 14.12
N ASP A 115 0.68 -1.21 14.93
CA ASP A 115 0.21 -1.19 16.29
C ASP A 115 0.92 -0.08 17.10
N GLY A 116 0.14 0.71 17.84
CA GLY A 116 0.63 1.88 18.58
C GLY A 116 0.79 3.18 17.77
N ARG A 117 0.63 3.16 16.43
CA ARG A 117 0.63 4.38 15.61
C ARG A 117 -0.75 5.05 15.50
N LEU A 118 -1.80 4.25 15.66
CA LEU A 118 -3.20 4.66 15.71
C LEU A 118 -3.85 4.18 17.01
N PRO A 119 -4.95 4.79 17.46
CA PRO A 119 -5.77 4.22 18.53
C PRO A 119 -6.17 2.78 18.18
N ALA A 120 -6.02 1.87 19.13
CA ALA A 120 -6.24 0.43 18.91
C ALA A 120 -7.64 0.11 18.34
N GLU A 121 -8.68 0.82 18.82
CA GLU A 121 -10.04 0.67 18.31
C GLU A 121 -10.17 1.10 16.84
N ARG A 122 -9.49 2.19 16.45
CA ARG A 122 -9.50 2.66 15.05
C ARG A 122 -8.81 1.64 14.13
N LEU A 123 -7.68 1.13 14.55
CA LEU A 123 -6.94 0.13 13.78
C LEU A 123 -7.72 -1.19 13.67
N ARG A 124 -8.40 -1.61 14.74
CA ARG A 124 -9.28 -2.79 14.72
C ARG A 124 -10.44 -2.60 13.73
N LEU A 125 -11.06 -1.42 13.74
CA LEU A 125 -12.14 -1.10 12.80
C LEU A 125 -11.65 -1.13 11.36
N LEU A 126 -10.52 -0.48 11.06
CA LEU A 126 -9.91 -0.49 9.73
C LEU A 126 -9.62 -1.92 9.24
N ARG A 127 -8.98 -2.75 10.08
CA ARG A 127 -8.70 -4.16 9.77
C ARG A 127 -9.97 -4.95 9.48
N LYS A 128 -11.00 -4.79 10.30
CA LYS A 128 -12.29 -5.44 10.07
C LYS A 128 -12.92 -5.00 8.75
N THR A 129 -12.96 -3.69 8.49
CA THR A 129 -13.57 -3.14 7.28
C THR A 129 -12.80 -3.55 6.04
N ALA A 130 -11.46 -3.64 6.10
CA ALA A 130 -10.61 -4.03 4.99
C ALA A 130 -10.94 -5.41 4.39
N PHE A 131 -11.41 -6.34 5.21
CA PHE A 131 -11.85 -7.67 4.77
C PHE A 131 -13.33 -7.73 4.35
N GLN A 132 -14.04 -6.61 4.38
CA GLN A 132 -15.45 -6.51 4.00
C GLN A 132 -15.67 -5.58 2.81
N ASP A 133 -14.97 -4.44 2.79
CA ASP A 133 -15.11 -3.39 1.79
C ASP A 133 -13.81 -2.57 1.66
N LEU A 134 -13.04 -2.84 0.60
CA LEU A 134 -11.79 -2.11 0.32
C LEU A 134 -12.06 -0.64 -0.03
N ASP A 135 -13.12 -0.32 -0.77
CA ASP A 135 -13.42 1.04 -1.18
C ASP A 135 -13.72 1.91 0.05
N LYS A 136 -14.53 1.41 0.97
CA LYS A 136 -14.79 2.06 2.26
C LYS A 136 -13.52 2.22 3.10
N THR A 137 -12.67 1.21 3.09
CA THR A 137 -11.39 1.26 3.82
C THR A 137 -10.45 2.31 3.25
N VAL A 138 -10.37 2.46 1.93
CA VAL A 138 -9.61 3.53 1.27
C VAL A 138 -10.08 4.92 1.75
N VAL A 139 -11.40 5.15 1.80
CA VAL A 139 -11.95 6.41 2.32
C VAL A 139 -11.52 6.65 3.76
N MET A 140 -11.68 5.66 4.64
CA MET A 140 -11.31 5.76 6.05
C MET A 140 -9.82 6.06 6.26
N ILE A 141 -8.94 5.42 5.49
CA ILE A 141 -7.49 5.66 5.52
C ILE A 141 -7.15 7.08 5.10
N LEU A 142 -7.79 7.59 4.05
CA LEU A 142 -7.55 8.95 3.57
C LEU A 142 -8.07 10.00 4.56
N GLU A 143 -9.19 9.76 5.21
CA GLU A 143 -9.70 10.62 6.30
C GLU A 143 -8.70 10.72 7.46
N ASP A 144 -8.17 9.58 7.93
CA ASP A 144 -7.16 9.54 8.99
C ASP A 144 -5.86 10.22 8.55
N THR A 145 -5.42 9.98 7.30
CA THR A 145 -4.22 10.60 6.72
C THR A 145 -4.38 12.11 6.64
N PHE A 146 -5.53 12.62 6.18
CA PHE A 146 -5.79 14.05 6.09
C PHE A 146 -5.85 14.71 7.47
N ALA A 147 -6.48 14.07 8.46
CA ALA A 147 -6.49 14.54 9.83
C ALA A 147 -5.05 14.65 10.41
N PHE A 148 -4.23 13.64 10.19
CA PHE A 148 -2.83 13.63 10.60
C PHE A 148 -2.02 14.74 9.91
N LEU A 149 -2.11 14.88 8.58
CA LEU A 149 -1.36 15.91 7.84
C LEU A 149 -1.79 17.32 8.25
N LYS A 150 -3.08 17.56 8.45
CA LYS A 150 -3.60 18.84 8.98
C LYS A 150 -3.05 19.15 10.36
N SER A 151 -3.00 18.18 11.26
CA SER A 151 -2.43 18.37 12.60
C SER A 151 -0.95 18.74 12.58
N ARG A 152 -0.23 18.32 11.53
CA ARG A 152 1.18 18.62 11.28
C ARG A 152 1.40 19.88 10.43
N LYS A 153 0.33 20.55 10.02
CA LYS A 153 0.37 21.69 9.10
C LYS A 153 1.10 21.36 7.79
N THR A 154 0.98 20.11 7.34
CA THR A 154 1.59 19.61 6.09
C THR A 154 0.56 19.67 4.97
N THR A 155 1.00 20.05 3.78
CA THR A 155 0.15 20.10 2.57
C THR A 155 -0.32 18.68 2.20
N ILE A 156 -1.59 18.56 1.86
CA ILE A 156 -2.17 17.33 1.33
C ILE A 156 -1.93 17.30 -0.19
N ASP A 157 -1.39 16.19 -0.69
CA ASP A 157 -1.16 16.00 -2.12
C ASP A 157 -2.49 15.93 -2.89
N LYS A 158 -2.54 16.62 -4.03
CA LYS A 158 -3.75 16.67 -4.87
C LYS A 158 -4.21 15.26 -5.30
N ARG A 159 -3.30 14.34 -5.58
CA ARG A 159 -3.63 12.96 -5.96
C ARG A 159 -4.44 12.25 -4.87
N SER A 160 -4.06 12.43 -3.59
CA SER A 160 -4.81 11.89 -2.47
C SER A 160 -6.20 12.52 -2.32
N VAL A 161 -6.33 13.82 -2.60
CA VAL A 161 -7.63 14.51 -2.61
C VAL A 161 -8.52 13.98 -3.72
N ASP A 162 -7.99 13.83 -4.92
CA ASP A 162 -8.74 13.28 -6.07
C ASP A 162 -9.16 11.81 -5.81
N THR A 163 -8.26 11.01 -5.20
CA THR A 163 -8.57 9.63 -4.77
C THR A 163 -9.71 9.62 -3.76
N TYR A 164 -9.64 10.46 -2.74
CA TYR A 164 -10.69 10.55 -1.72
C TYR A 164 -12.05 10.92 -2.32
N GLY A 165 -12.08 11.96 -3.18
CA GLY A 165 -13.30 12.39 -3.86
C GLY A 165 -13.96 11.25 -4.62
N TYR A 166 -13.18 10.54 -5.43
CA TYR A 166 -13.66 9.40 -6.22
C TYR A 166 -14.27 8.29 -5.35
N TYR A 167 -13.54 7.84 -4.32
CA TYR A 167 -14.00 6.73 -3.48
C TYR A 167 -15.13 7.14 -2.53
N LYS A 168 -15.16 8.40 -2.09
CA LYS A 168 -16.25 8.93 -1.27
C LYS A 168 -17.59 8.90 -2.01
N GLU A 169 -17.62 9.34 -3.27
CA GLU A 169 -18.79 9.26 -4.14
C GLU A 169 -19.21 7.81 -4.38
N LEU A 170 -18.23 6.94 -4.69
CA LEU A 170 -18.49 5.52 -4.95
C LEU A 170 -19.13 4.80 -3.75
N VAL A 171 -18.66 5.08 -2.53
CA VAL A 171 -19.18 4.48 -1.30
C VAL A 171 -20.56 5.05 -0.96
N SER A 172 -20.76 6.37 -1.09
CA SER A 172 -22.06 7.02 -0.82
C SER A 172 -23.16 6.57 -1.78
N GLY A 173 -22.83 6.18 -3.00
CA GLY A 173 -23.80 5.66 -3.98
C GLY A 173 -24.20 4.19 -3.76
N LYS A 174 -23.56 3.50 -2.77
CA LYS A 174 -23.88 2.12 -2.40
C LYS A 174 -24.79 2.03 -1.15
N GLU A 175 -25.00 3.14 -0.42
CA GLU A 175 -25.91 3.26 0.72
C GLU A 175 -27.33 3.66 0.24
#